data_cb2e5a5b1cc8f6602d17daff037d75c0
#
_entry.id   cb2e5a5b1cc8f6602d17daff037d75c0
#
_cell.length_a   1.000
_cell.length_b   1.000
_cell.length_c   1.000
_cell.angle_alpha   90.00
_cell.angle_beta   90.00
_cell.angle_gamma   90.00
#
_symmetry.space_group_name_H-M   'P 1'
#
loop_
_entity.id
_entity.type
_entity.pdbx_description
1 polymer ?
#
loop_
_entity_poly.entity_id
_entity_poly.type
_entity_poly.pdbx_seq_one_letter_code
_entity_poly.pdbx_strand_id
1 'polypeptide(L)'
;VILLLIVLISTVTYAQIVDIPDSVFKDNLVNQPVVDTDNDGIGDTDADINNDGEIQVSEAEAVIGLHPVFGAINSFEGLQSFINIEVFECSWDPITSIDVSTLTNLRELLLEENQLLNLDISHNTQLEYLNCNNNSLTTLDLSENINLKTLFLQNNDLIEIDVTNNANLEILAISNNDISTI
;
A
#
# COMPACT_ATOMS: atom_id res chain seq x y z
N VAL A 1 -53.07 -31.54 -12.32
CA VAL A 1 -52.19 -30.42 -12.58
C VAL A 1 -51.42 -30.12 -11.28
N ILE A 2 -50.16 -30.48 -11.22
CA ILE A 2 -49.30 -30.19 -10.05
C ILE A 2 -48.70 -28.80 -10.30
N LEU A 3 -49.07 -27.84 -9.47
CA LEU A 3 -48.52 -26.48 -9.49
C LEU A 3 -47.17 -26.52 -8.74
N LEU A 4 -46.03 -26.48 -9.47
CA LEU A 4 -44.72 -26.40 -8.90
C LEU A 4 -44.47 -24.96 -8.42
N LEU A 5 -44.53 -24.74 -7.11
CA LEU A 5 -44.21 -23.45 -6.49
C LEU A 5 -42.67 -23.33 -6.45
N ILE A 6 -42.08 -22.58 -7.38
CA ILE A 6 -40.68 -22.22 -7.32
C ILE A 6 -40.53 -21.08 -6.29
N VAL A 7 -40.04 -21.42 -5.10
CA VAL A 7 -39.65 -20.43 -4.09
C VAL A 7 -38.28 -19.93 -4.49
N LEU A 8 -38.18 -18.74 -5.08
CA LEU A 8 -36.98 -18.01 -5.25
C LEU A 8 -36.49 -17.53 -3.87
N ILE A 9 -35.55 -18.27 -3.28
CA ILE A 9 -34.84 -17.81 -2.10
C ILE A 9 -33.79 -16.80 -2.61
N SER A 10 -34.10 -15.51 -2.50
CA SER A 10 -33.07 -14.46 -2.65
C SER A 10 -32.14 -14.56 -1.44
N THR A 11 -30.96 -15.11 -1.63
CA THR A 11 -29.89 -14.95 -0.64
C THR A 11 -29.47 -13.49 -0.64
N VAL A 12 -29.79 -12.78 0.42
CA VAL A 12 -29.19 -11.47 0.67
C VAL A 12 -27.72 -11.76 1.01
N THR A 13 -26.84 -11.59 0.06
CA THR A 13 -25.39 -11.55 0.33
C THR A 13 -25.13 -10.18 0.93
N TYR A 14 -24.84 -10.13 2.24
CA TYR A 14 -24.28 -8.93 2.82
C TYR A 14 -22.90 -8.71 2.20
N ALA A 15 -22.59 -7.48 1.79
CA ALA A 15 -21.26 -7.13 1.35
C ALA A 15 -20.28 -7.42 2.49
N GLN A 16 -19.15 -8.05 2.19
CA GLN A 16 -18.11 -8.30 3.19
C GLN A 16 -17.42 -6.97 3.51
N ILE A 17 -17.45 -6.58 4.78
CA ILE A 17 -16.82 -5.36 5.27
C ILE A 17 -15.34 -5.66 5.57
N VAL A 18 -14.45 -4.74 5.20
CA VAL A 18 -13.02 -4.77 5.53
C VAL A 18 -12.87 -4.36 7.01
N ASP A 19 -12.15 -5.16 7.79
CA ASP A 19 -11.80 -4.80 9.16
C ASP A 19 -10.63 -3.80 9.15
N ILE A 20 -10.89 -2.56 9.58
CA ILE A 20 -9.92 -1.47 9.65
C ILE A 20 -9.93 -0.93 11.07
N PRO A 21 -9.05 -1.44 11.95
CA PRO A 21 -9.07 -1.10 13.37
C PRO A 21 -8.51 0.29 13.67
N ASP A 22 -7.60 0.83 12.83
CA ASP A 22 -7.10 2.20 13.00
C ASP A 22 -8.19 3.19 12.57
N SER A 23 -8.67 3.97 13.55
CA SER A 23 -9.80 4.88 13.32
C SER A 23 -9.44 6.07 12.42
N VAL A 24 -8.15 6.44 12.36
CA VAL A 24 -7.68 7.54 11.49
C VAL A 24 -7.59 7.03 10.07
N PHE A 25 -7.07 5.83 9.87
CA PHE A 25 -7.05 5.20 8.54
C PHE A 25 -8.47 5.00 8.01
N LYS A 26 -9.39 4.48 8.87
CA LYS A 26 -10.80 4.33 8.48
C LYS A 26 -11.46 5.67 8.14
N ASP A 27 -11.24 6.72 8.95
CA ASP A 27 -11.78 8.05 8.69
C ASP A 27 -11.26 8.63 7.37
N ASN A 28 -9.99 8.39 7.05
CA ASN A 28 -9.41 8.77 5.76
C ASN A 28 -10.16 8.10 4.60
N LEU A 29 -10.38 6.80 4.66
CA LEU A 29 -11.05 6.04 3.60
C LEU A 29 -12.52 6.43 3.40
N VAL A 30 -13.20 6.83 4.48
CA VAL A 30 -14.66 7.11 4.48
C VAL A 30 -14.96 8.59 4.23
N ASN A 31 -14.08 9.52 4.65
CA ASN A 31 -14.42 10.94 4.74
C ASN A 31 -13.42 11.87 4.03
N GLN A 32 -12.30 11.35 3.49
CA GLN A 32 -11.29 12.19 2.87
C GLN A 32 -11.07 11.80 1.40
N PRO A 33 -10.68 12.74 0.55
CA PRO A 33 -10.35 12.47 -0.84
C PRO A 33 -8.96 11.81 -0.93
N VAL A 34 -8.88 10.51 -0.65
CA VAL A 34 -7.64 9.73 -0.57
C VAL A 34 -7.44 8.77 -1.75
N VAL A 35 -8.49 8.55 -2.56
CA VAL A 35 -8.44 7.72 -3.75
C VAL A 35 -8.14 8.59 -4.96
N ASP A 36 -7.01 8.32 -5.60
CA ASP A 36 -6.60 8.95 -6.86
C ASP A 36 -7.26 8.19 -8.02
N THR A 37 -8.04 8.89 -8.82
CA THR A 37 -8.83 8.31 -9.92
C THR A 37 -8.25 8.60 -11.29
N ASP A 38 -7.32 9.57 -11.41
CA ASP A 38 -6.71 9.97 -12.68
C ASP A 38 -5.18 9.83 -12.70
N ASN A 39 -4.62 9.32 -11.59
CA ASN A 39 -3.20 9.01 -11.40
C ASN A 39 -2.29 10.24 -11.49
N ASP A 40 -2.75 11.38 -10.95
CA ASP A 40 -1.95 12.61 -10.86
C ASP A 40 -1.18 12.73 -9.52
N GLY A 41 -1.38 11.78 -8.59
CA GLY A 41 -0.77 11.73 -7.27
C GLY A 41 -1.54 12.53 -6.22
N ILE A 42 -2.77 12.93 -6.51
CA ILE A 42 -3.65 13.67 -5.60
C ILE A 42 -4.94 12.89 -5.44
N GLY A 43 -5.40 12.72 -4.20
CA GLY A 43 -6.68 12.06 -3.96
C GLY A 43 -7.87 12.93 -4.39
N ASP A 44 -8.80 12.34 -5.12
CA ASP A 44 -9.98 12.96 -5.71
C ASP A 44 -11.25 12.70 -4.93
N THR A 45 -11.38 11.50 -4.36
CA THR A 45 -12.57 11.01 -3.67
C THR A 45 -12.21 10.13 -2.49
N ASP A 46 -13.20 9.82 -1.65
CA ASP A 46 -13.09 8.78 -0.64
C ASP A 46 -13.30 7.38 -1.24
N ALA A 47 -13.06 6.34 -0.42
CA ALA A 47 -13.23 4.95 -0.83
C ALA A 47 -14.64 4.40 -0.52
N ASP A 48 -15.45 5.10 0.28
CA ASP A 48 -16.82 4.72 0.68
C ASP A 48 -17.82 5.16 -0.41
N ILE A 49 -17.89 4.38 -1.50
CA ILE A 49 -18.66 4.72 -2.69
C ILE A 49 -20.18 4.80 -2.38
N ASN A 50 -20.66 3.98 -1.45
CA ASN A 50 -22.07 3.90 -1.10
C ASN A 50 -22.48 4.84 0.05
N ASN A 51 -21.50 5.48 0.72
CA ASN A 51 -21.65 6.43 1.82
C ASN A 51 -22.36 5.81 3.04
N ASP A 52 -22.03 4.56 3.40
CA ASP A 52 -22.60 3.90 4.57
C ASP A 52 -21.72 3.92 5.83
N GLY A 53 -20.50 4.47 5.69
CA GLY A 53 -19.52 4.63 6.77
C GLY A 53 -18.67 3.39 7.02
N GLU A 54 -18.74 2.41 6.14
CA GLU A 54 -17.94 1.20 6.14
C GLU A 54 -17.26 1.01 4.78
N ILE A 55 -16.15 0.30 4.74
CA ILE A 55 -15.50 -0.08 3.48
C ILE A 55 -15.81 -1.54 3.18
N GLN A 56 -16.54 -1.79 2.10
CA GLN A 56 -16.75 -3.13 1.61
C GLN A 56 -15.55 -3.64 0.81
N VAL A 57 -15.37 -4.95 0.73
CA VAL A 57 -14.30 -5.55 -0.08
C VAL A 57 -14.38 -5.08 -1.55
N SER A 58 -15.59 -4.93 -2.10
CA SER A 58 -15.77 -4.44 -3.48
C SER A 58 -15.36 -2.98 -3.68
N GLU A 59 -15.44 -2.16 -2.63
CA GLU A 59 -14.96 -0.77 -2.65
C GLU A 59 -13.44 -0.73 -2.54
N ALA A 60 -12.86 -1.52 -1.62
CA ALA A 60 -11.42 -1.68 -1.52
C ALA A 60 -10.79 -2.18 -2.83
N GLU A 61 -11.42 -3.16 -3.50
CA GLU A 61 -10.98 -3.69 -4.79
C GLU A 61 -11.12 -2.68 -5.96
N ALA A 62 -11.91 -1.61 -5.78
CA ALA A 62 -12.05 -0.57 -6.81
C ALA A 62 -10.93 0.48 -6.76
N VAL A 63 -10.17 0.55 -5.67
CA VAL A 63 -9.10 1.53 -5.47
C VAL A 63 -7.85 1.14 -6.26
N ILE A 64 -7.30 2.09 -7.03
CA ILE A 64 -6.06 1.93 -7.80
C ILE A 64 -4.93 2.77 -7.22
N GLY A 65 -5.18 4.02 -6.85
CA GLY A 65 -4.24 4.88 -6.13
C GLY A 65 -4.79 5.23 -4.75
N LEU A 66 -3.96 5.15 -3.71
CA LEU A 66 -4.35 5.47 -2.34
C LEU A 66 -3.30 6.36 -1.68
N HIS A 67 -3.73 7.57 -1.30
CA HIS A 67 -2.92 8.63 -0.70
C HIS A 67 -3.54 9.13 0.61
N PRO A 68 -3.45 8.38 1.73
CA PRO A 68 -4.00 8.80 3.01
C PRO A 68 -3.46 10.14 3.49
N VAL A 69 -4.26 10.90 4.22
CA VAL A 69 -3.83 12.16 4.84
C VAL A 69 -2.91 11.88 6.01
N PHE A 70 -1.75 12.53 6.02
CA PHE A 70 -0.58 12.24 6.87
C PHE A 70 -0.77 12.50 8.39
N GLY A 71 0.05 11.80 9.18
CA GLY A 71 0.53 12.29 10.48
C GLY A 71 -0.12 11.69 11.71
N ALA A 72 -1.02 10.71 11.59
CA ALA A 72 -1.66 10.11 12.75
C ALA A 72 -2.09 8.63 12.57
N ILE A 73 -1.85 8.03 11.41
CA ILE A 73 -2.16 6.62 11.16
C ILE A 73 -1.07 5.77 11.83
N ASN A 74 -1.48 4.87 12.73
CA ASN A 74 -0.54 3.98 13.43
C ASN A 74 -0.53 2.56 12.86
N SER A 75 -1.55 2.21 12.08
CA SER A 75 -1.67 0.88 11.48
C SER A 75 -2.46 0.94 10.17
N PHE A 76 -1.96 0.22 9.17
CA PHE A 76 -2.64 -0.02 7.90
C PHE A 76 -3.26 -1.42 7.84
N GLU A 77 -3.65 -2.01 8.99
CA GLU A 77 -4.42 -3.25 9.01
C GLU A 77 -5.74 -3.05 8.25
N GLY A 78 -6.06 -3.99 7.33
CA GLY A 78 -7.15 -3.88 6.37
C GLY A 78 -6.70 -3.48 4.96
N LEU A 79 -5.50 -2.89 4.80
CA LEU A 79 -4.90 -2.54 3.49
C LEU A 79 -4.82 -3.77 2.56
N GLN A 80 -4.69 -4.98 3.12
CA GLN A 80 -4.58 -6.24 2.37
C GLN A 80 -5.81 -6.55 1.50
N SER A 81 -6.93 -5.85 1.71
CA SER A 81 -8.15 -5.97 0.90
C SER A 81 -8.12 -5.11 -0.37
N PHE A 82 -7.18 -4.17 -0.47
CA PHE A 82 -7.04 -3.23 -1.58
C PHE A 82 -6.14 -3.80 -2.69
N ILE A 83 -6.47 -4.99 -3.17
CA ILE A 83 -5.61 -5.86 -4.01
C ILE A 83 -5.26 -5.29 -5.39
N ASN A 84 -5.96 -4.26 -5.85
CA ASN A 84 -5.74 -3.66 -7.16
C ASN A 84 -4.93 -2.35 -7.11
N ILE A 85 -4.44 -1.96 -5.93
CA ILE A 85 -3.60 -0.76 -5.80
C ILE A 85 -2.33 -0.90 -6.67
N GLU A 86 -2.08 0.11 -7.48
CA GLU A 86 -0.86 0.32 -8.25
C GLU A 86 0.05 1.39 -7.60
N VAL A 87 -0.54 2.38 -6.92
CA VAL A 87 0.18 3.45 -6.22
C VAL A 87 -0.29 3.52 -4.78
N PHE A 88 0.63 3.43 -3.83
CA PHE A 88 0.36 3.61 -2.40
C PHE A 88 1.36 4.56 -1.78
N GLU A 89 0.84 5.62 -1.16
CA GLU A 89 1.60 6.56 -0.36
C GLU A 89 1.17 6.49 1.11
N CYS A 90 2.14 6.43 2.01
CA CYS A 90 1.97 6.46 3.45
C CYS A 90 3.21 7.12 4.06
N SER A 91 3.35 8.40 3.83
CA SER A 91 4.49 9.17 4.31
C SER A 91 4.13 9.95 5.57
N TRP A 92 5.12 10.24 6.45
CA TRP A 92 4.94 11.06 7.66
C TRP A 92 4.00 10.49 8.72
N ASP A 93 3.85 9.16 8.77
CA ASP A 93 3.08 8.44 9.77
C ASP A 93 4.01 7.69 10.76
N PRO A 94 3.60 7.46 12.01
CA PRO A 94 4.48 6.82 13.00
C PRO A 94 4.48 5.27 12.87
N ILE A 95 4.34 4.71 11.67
CA ILE A 95 4.26 3.26 11.50
C ILE A 95 5.63 2.60 11.63
N THR A 96 5.65 1.45 12.29
CA THR A 96 6.84 0.62 12.49
C THR A 96 6.88 -0.61 11.60
N SER A 97 5.77 -0.94 10.97
CA SER A 97 5.62 -2.05 10.02
C SER A 97 4.42 -1.82 9.09
N ILE A 98 4.47 -2.42 7.92
CA ILE A 98 3.37 -2.46 6.96
C ILE A 98 3.39 -3.80 6.23
N ASP A 99 2.20 -4.35 5.95
CA ASP A 99 2.04 -5.55 5.13
C ASP A 99 1.47 -5.17 3.76
N VAL A 100 2.29 -5.27 2.74
CA VAL A 100 1.96 -5.01 1.33
C VAL A 100 1.93 -6.29 0.48
N SER A 101 1.97 -7.47 1.11
CA SER A 101 2.13 -8.75 0.43
C SER A 101 1.01 -9.10 -0.54
N THR A 102 -0.21 -8.61 -0.32
CA THR A 102 -1.36 -8.82 -1.21
C THR A 102 -1.44 -7.82 -2.36
N LEU A 103 -0.67 -6.72 -2.30
CA LEU A 103 -0.68 -5.64 -3.28
C LEU A 103 0.24 -5.98 -4.48
N THR A 104 -0.07 -7.06 -5.16
CA THR A 104 0.81 -7.62 -6.21
C THR A 104 0.86 -6.78 -7.49
N ASN A 105 -0.06 -5.82 -7.65
CA ASN A 105 -0.08 -4.87 -8.75
C ASN A 105 0.72 -3.59 -8.47
N LEU A 106 1.29 -3.46 -7.25
CA LEU A 106 1.95 -2.25 -6.79
C LEU A 106 3.15 -1.89 -7.68
N ARG A 107 3.15 -0.67 -8.21
CA ARG A 107 4.19 -0.08 -9.05
C ARG A 107 4.95 1.03 -8.34
N GLU A 108 4.25 1.78 -7.49
CA GLU A 108 4.83 2.87 -6.71
C GLU A 108 4.50 2.72 -5.24
N LEU A 109 5.53 2.76 -4.40
CA LEU A 109 5.42 2.64 -2.95
C LEU A 109 6.21 3.77 -2.28
N LEU A 110 5.49 4.69 -1.62
CA LEU A 110 6.05 5.85 -0.94
C LEU A 110 5.82 5.69 0.57
N LEU A 111 6.90 5.49 1.32
CA LEU A 111 6.92 5.20 2.76
C LEU A 111 7.89 6.12 3.51
N GLU A 112 8.18 7.30 2.99
CA GLU A 112 9.15 8.20 3.61
C GLU A 112 8.68 8.75 4.97
N GLU A 113 9.63 9.14 5.82
CA GLU A 113 9.37 9.75 7.14
C GLU A 113 8.48 8.88 8.06
N ASN A 114 8.82 7.60 8.14
CA ASN A 114 8.19 6.63 9.04
C ASN A 114 9.21 6.06 10.05
N GLN A 115 8.85 4.98 10.76
CA GLN A 115 9.70 4.31 11.73
C GLN A 115 9.88 2.82 11.39
N LEU A 116 9.93 2.49 10.08
CA LEU A 116 10.03 1.12 9.61
C LEU A 116 11.38 0.52 9.96
N LEU A 117 11.38 -0.64 10.65
CA LEU A 117 12.57 -1.42 10.97
C LEU A 117 12.91 -2.46 9.90
N ASN A 118 11.90 -2.92 9.18
CA ASN A 118 11.97 -3.87 8.08
C ASN A 118 10.82 -3.62 7.10
N LEU A 119 11.01 -4.12 5.88
CA LEU A 119 9.99 -4.06 4.81
C LEU A 119 10.14 -5.30 3.94
N ASP A 120 9.05 -6.07 3.78
CA ASP A 120 8.99 -7.21 2.85
C ASP A 120 8.20 -6.78 1.61
N ILE A 121 8.89 -6.73 0.47
CA ILE A 121 8.36 -6.40 -0.85
C ILE A 121 8.54 -7.54 -1.86
N SER A 122 8.82 -8.74 -1.37
CA SER A 122 9.07 -9.92 -2.23
C SER A 122 7.89 -10.30 -3.14
N HIS A 123 6.66 -9.92 -2.76
CA HIS A 123 5.45 -10.16 -3.55
C HIS A 123 5.12 -9.02 -4.53
N ASN A 124 5.76 -7.85 -4.39
CA ASN A 124 5.50 -6.66 -5.20
C ASN A 124 6.43 -6.61 -6.43
N THR A 125 6.36 -7.66 -7.24
CA THR A 125 7.29 -7.87 -8.36
C THR A 125 7.11 -6.87 -9.52
N GLN A 126 6.02 -6.09 -9.52
CA GLN A 126 5.77 -5.02 -10.49
C GLN A 126 6.36 -3.67 -10.06
N LEU A 127 6.99 -3.60 -8.87
CA LEU A 127 7.45 -2.34 -8.30
C LEU A 127 8.51 -1.67 -9.18
N GLU A 128 8.23 -0.41 -9.56
CA GLU A 128 9.08 0.44 -10.39
C GLU A 128 9.71 1.59 -9.58
N TYR A 129 8.99 2.07 -8.56
CA TYR A 129 9.41 3.18 -7.71
C TYR A 129 9.26 2.81 -6.24
N LEU A 130 10.33 2.98 -5.47
CA LEU A 130 10.32 2.80 -4.01
C LEU A 130 10.98 3.99 -3.34
N ASN A 131 10.26 4.64 -2.41
CA ASN A 131 10.80 5.66 -1.53
C ASN A 131 10.60 5.26 -0.07
N CYS A 132 11.71 4.91 0.60
CA CYS A 132 11.76 4.60 2.04
C CYS A 132 12.72 5.54 2.77
N ASN A 133 12.91 6.77 2.28
CA ASN A 133 13.77 7.75 2.95
C ASN A 133 13.31 7.98 4.40
N ASN A 134 14.27 8.29 5.28
CA ASN A 134 13.99 8.65 6.68
C ASN A 134 13.15 7.59 7.41
N ASN A 135 13.71 6.38 7.45
CA ASN A 135 13.20 5.24 8.22
C ASN A 135 14.36 4.65 9.08
N SER A 136 14.17 3.46 9.62
CA SER A 136 15.19 2.73 10.41
C SER A 136 15.46 1.34 9.83
N LEU A 137 15.44 1.21 8.50
CA LEU A 137 15.70 -0.05 7.82
C LEU A 137 17.15 -0.47 8.00
N THR A 138 17.38 -1.70 8.48
CA THR A 138 18.73 -2.27 8.63
C THR A 138 19.11 -3.18 7.47
N THR A 139 18.12 -3.72 6.77
CA THR A 139 18.27 -4.56 5.57
C THR A 139 17.08 -4.34 4.65
N LEU A 140 17.28 -4.58 3.34
CA LEU A 140 16.21 -4.62 2.35
C LEU A 140 16.57 -5.62 1.25
N ASP A 141 15.73 -6.62 1.03
CA ASP A 141 15.88 -7.58 -0.06
C ASP A 141 15.14 -7.07 -1.31
N LEU A 142 15.87 -6.91 -2.41
CA LEU A 142 15.37 -6.40 -3.70
C LEU A 142 15.39 -7.48 -4.79
N SER A 143 15.67 -8.73 -4.43
CA SER A 143 15.92 -9.81 -5.38
C SER A 143 14.76 -10.09 -6.35
N GLU A 144 13.52 -9.88 -5.88
CA GLU A 144 12.30 -10.10 -6.66
C GLU A 144 11.82 -8.83 -7.41
N ASN A 145 12.35 -7.64 -7.07
CA ASN A 145 11.89 -6.36 -7.61
C ASN A 145 12.68 -5.95 -8.87
N ILE A 146 12.75 -6.83 -9.85
CA ILE A 146 13.58 -6.69 -11.06
C ILE A 146 13.14 -5.54 -11.99
N ASN A 147 11.94 -5.01 -11.80
CA ASN A 147 11.39 -3.87 -12.56
C ASN A 147 11.74 -2.51 -11.95
N LEU A 148 12.44 -2.48 -10.80
CA LEU A 148 12.73 -1.25 -10.06
C LEU A 148 13.62 -0.31 -10.89
N LYS A 149 13.16 0.94 -11.04
CA LYS A 149 13.81 2.03 -11.78
C LYS A 149 14.36 3.11 -10.85
N THR A 150 13.62 3.38 -9.76
CA THR A 150 13.96 4.43 -8.81
C THR A 150 13.90 3.89 -7.38
N LEU A 151 15.00 4.09 -6.64
CA LEU A 151 15.14 3.63 -5.27
C LEU A 151 15.73 4.73 -4.39
N PHE A 152 14.94 5.20 -3.42
CA PHE A 152 15.34 6.16 -2.41
C PHE A 152 15.34 5.50 -1.02
N LEU A 153 16.54 5.42 -0.40
CA LEU A 153 16.79 4.80 0.90
C LEU A 153 17.65 5.70 1.81
N GLN A 154 17.69 7.00 1.54
CA GLN A 154 18.48 7.95 2.31
C GLN A 154 18.01 8.01 3.77
N ASN A 155 18.96 8.23 4.70
CA ASN A 155 18.67 8.30 6.13
C ASN A 155 17.98 7.02 6.66
N ASN A 156 18.64 5.90 6.54
CA ASN A 156 18.30 4.62 7.14
C ASN A 156 19.53 4.03 7.86
N ASP A 157 19.41 2.82 8.39
CA ASP A 157 20.47 2.12 9.12
C ASP A 157 21.04 0.92 8.33
N LEU A 158 21.01 0.98 6.98
CA LEU A 158 21.46 -0.10 6.10
C LEU A 158 22.98 -0.28 6.19
N ILE A 159 23.45 -1.52 6.37
CA ILE A 159 24.87 -1.88 6.36
C ILE A 159 25.37 -2.42 5.01
N GLU A 160 24.45 -2.89 4.19
CA GLU A 160 24.68 -3.37 2.82
C GLU A 160 23.42 -3.20 1.99
N ILE A 161 23.58 -3.19 0.67
CA ILE A 161 22.48 -3.24 -0.30
C ILE A 161 22.95 -4.01 -1.54
N ASP A 162 22.19 -5.02 -1.94
CA ASP A 162 22.44 -5.77 -3.18
C ASP A 162 21.43 -5.34 -4.24
N VAL A 163 21.93 -4.72 -5.31
CA VAL A 163 21.16 -4.27 -6.47
C VAL A 163 21.49 -5.07 -7.75
N THR A 164 22.18 -6.20 -7.62
CA THR A 164 22.67 -6.97 -8.78
C THR A 164 21.54 -7.50 -9.67
N ASN A 165 20.34 -7.71 -9.11
CA ASN A 165 19.17 -8.16 -9.85
C ASN A 165 18.35 -7.00 -10.47
N ASN A 166 18.64 -5.75 -10.10
CA ASN A 166 17.84 -4.58 -10.49
C ASN A 166 18.45 -3.86 -11.70
N ALA A 167 18.61 -4.58 -12.81
CA ALA A 167 19.28 -4.06 -14.02
C ALA A 167 18.58 -2.85 -14.67
N ASN A 168 17.31 -2.59 -14.32
CA ASN A 168 16.53 -1.45 -14.79
C ASN A 168 16.70 -0.21 -13.91
N LEU A 169 17.50 -0.27 -12.83
CA LEU A 169 17.65 0.82 -11.87
C LEU A 169 18.40 2.00 -12.52
N GLU A 170 17.71 3.13 -12.59
CA GLU A 170 18.21 4.40 -13.16
C GLU A 170 18.63 5.38 -12.06
N ILE A 171 17.92 5.36 -10.92
CA ILE A 171 18.16 6.26 -9.78
C ILE A 171 18.32 5.44 -8.51
N LEU A 172 19.47 5.60 -7.85
CA LEU A 172 19.78 5.03 -6.55
C LEU A 172 20.28 6.11 -5.60
N ALA A 173 19.54 6.38 -4.53
CA ALA A 173 19.93 7.32 -3.49
C ALA A 173 19.97 6.62 -2.12
N ILE A 174 21.17 6.45 -1.56
CA ILE A 174 21.48 5.68 -0.35
C ILE A 174 22.32 6.45 0.66
N SER A 175 22.41 7.78 0.52
CA SER A 175 23.21 8.60 1.44
C SER A 175 22.70 8.51 2.88
N ASN A 176 23.59 8.75 3.84
CA ASN A 176 23.29 8.65 5.28
C ASN A 176 22.76 7.25 5.67
N ASN A 177 23.53 6.25 5.32
CA ASN A 177 23.45 4.87 5.77
C ASN A 177 24.84 4.40 6.20
N ASP A 178 24.95 3.24 6.82
CA ASP A 178 26.22 2.63 7.24
C ASP A 178 26.76 1.62 6.20
N ILE A 179 26.45 1.82 4.92
CA ILE A 179 26.76 0.87 3.84
C ILE A 179 28.27 0.74 3.65
N SER A 180 28.76 -0.47 3.79
CA SER A 180 30.15 -0.86 3.54
C SER A 180 30.33 -1.67 2.24
N THR A 181 29.24 -2.17 1.65
CA THR A 181 29.24 -3.00 0.43
C THR A 181 28.00 -2.70 -0.43
N ILE A 182 28.21 -2.57 -1.73
CA ILE A 182 27.18 -2.39 -2.76
C ILE A 182 27.37 -3.45 -3.83
#